data_e0ac287480d2628f412f714111f7c5af
#
_entry.id   e0ac287480d2628f412f714111f7c5af
#
_cell.length_a   1.000
_cell.length_b   1.000
_cell.length_c   1.000
_cell.angle_alpha   90.00
_cell.angle_beta   90.00
_cell.angle_gamma   90.00
#
_symmetry.space_group_name_H-M   'P 1'
#
loop_
_entity.id
_entity.type
_entity.pdbx_description
1 polymer ?
#
loop_
_entity_poly.entity_id
_entity_poly.type
_entity_poly.pdbx_seq_one_letter_code
_entity_poly.pdbx_strand_id
1 'polypeptide(L)'
;RALCGRGYQEFVLTGIHISSYGLDFDFPGQNRQTPYASEARTNRHLLGLMRDVAAIPGVMRLRLGSLEPGIVTEEFAAEIAKIPEFCPSFHLSMQSGCDATLARMKRKYSTADFMEKCELLRAHFDRPSITTDIITGFPGETEEEFAQTEEFVRRVGFARTHIFKFSVRRGTAAERMPGQNTEKTKAARSAVLQSIDKERRVAYAESFVGETVSVLFEDRTVIDGKSMLTGYTREYVPVLMETEEDLMNRILDVRAESVTPRGEIIASLIE
;
A
#
# COMPACT_ATOMS: atom_id res chain seq x y z
N ARG A 1 20.34 1.56 13.73
CA ARG A 1 21.79 1.30 13.68
C ARG A 1 22.14 -0.13 14.04
N ALA A 2 21.65 -0.68 15.15
CA ALA A 2 21.97 -2.06 15.54
C ALA A 2 21.52 -3.09 14.48
N LEU A 3 20.37 -2.89 13.84
CA LEU A 3 19.86 -3.73 12.77
C LEU A 3 20.72 -3.61 11.49
N CYS A 4 21.12 -2.39 11.11
CA CYS A 4 22.04 -2.21 9.98
C CYS A 4 23.38 -2.94 10.22
N GLY A 5 23.93 -2.90 11.45
CA GLY A 5 25.12 -3.67 11.83
C GLY A 5 24.93 -5.19 11.76
N ARG A 6 23.68 -5.68 11.66
CA ARG A 6 23.32 -7.10 11.44
C ARG A 6 22.99 -7.42 9.98
N GLY A 7 23.15 -6.45 9.06
CA GLY A 7 22.94 -6.62 7.63
C GLY A 7 21.53 -6.31 7.12
N TYR A 8 20.62 -5.83 7.97
CA TYR A 8 19.30 -5.38 7.49
C TYR A 8 19.43 -4.07 6.70
N GLN A 9 18.82 -4.02 5.53
CA GLN A 9 18.95 -2.89 4.58
C GLN A 9 17.62 -2.17 4.31
N GLU A 10 16.48 -2.85 4.48
CA GLU A 10 15.14 -2.27 4.30
C GLU A 10 14.42 -2.17 5.64
N PHE A 11 13.76 -1.03 5.87
CA PHE A 11 13.02 -0.74 7.10
C PHE A 11 11.61 -0.26 6.77
N VAL A 12 10.63 -0.80 7.48
CA VAL A 12 9.23 -0.37 7.38
C VAL A 12 8.85 0.35 8.67
N LEU A 13 8.57 1.64 8.59
CA LEU A 13 7.99 2.39 9.70
C LEU A 13 6.49 2.11 9.74
N THR A 14 6.03 1.52 10.82
CA THR A 14 4.63 1.12 10.97
C THR A 14 4.09 1.47 12.35
N GLY A 15 2.78 1.50 12.48
CA GLY A 15 2.06 1.75 13.72
C GLY A 15 0.56 1.59 13.52
N ILE A 16 -0.21 1.52 14.59
CA ILE A 16 -1.68 1.43 14.51
C ILE A 16 -2.26 2.63 13.75
N HIS A 17 -1.65 3.80 13.92
CA HIS A 17 -2.01 5.05 13.25
C HIS A 17 -0.76 5.91 13.05
N ILE A 18 0.10 5.50 12.12
CA ILE A 18 1.39 6.16 11.89
C ILE A 18 1.24 7.64 11.48
N SER A 19 0.13 7.97 10.82
CA SER A 19 -0.18 9.36 10.43
C SER A 19 -0.29 10.31 11.62
N SER A 20 -0.44 9.83 12.85
CA SER A 20 -0.48 10.64 14.07
C SER A 20 0.82 10.65 14.85
N TYR A 21 1.90 10.06 14.33
CA TYR A 21 3.19 10.02 15.02
C TYR A 21 3.66 11.43 15.43
N GLY A 22 3.98 11.59 16.71
CA GLY A 22 4.54 12.83 17.27
C GLY A 22 3.58 14.02 17.37
N LEU A 23 2.28 13.87 17.03
CA LEU A 23 1.32 14.97 17.20
C LEU A 23 1.12 15.37 18.68
N ASP A 24 1.43 14.49 19.60
CA ASP A 24 1.43 14.71 21.04
C ASP A 24 2.68 15.46 21.53
N PHE A 25 3.77 15.49 20.77
CA PHE A 25 5.00 16.19 21.14
C PHE A 25 4.79 17.71 21.22
N ASP A 26 3.88 18.25 20.40
CA ASP A 26 3.54 19.68 20.42
C ASP A 26 2.68 20.07 21.64
N PHE A 27 2.18 19.10 22.42
CA PHE A 27 1.23 19.32 23.51
C PHE A 27 1.45 18.37 24.69
N PRO A 28 2.61 18.43 25.33
CA PRO A 28 2.96 17.56 26.45
C PRO A 28 1.97 17.72 27.63
N GLY A 29 1.47 16.61 28.13
CA GLY A 29 0.61 16.56 29.34
C GLY A 29 -0.90 16.76 29.08
N GLN A 30 -1.34 16.95 27.86
CA GLN A 30 -2.76 16.94 27.51
C GLN A 30 -3.20 15.53 27.14
N ASN A 31 -4.11 14.95 27.96
CA ASN A 31 -4.77 13.68 27.63
C ASN A 31 -5.74 13.94 26.46
N ARG A 32 -5.23 13.92 25.23
CA ARG A 32 -6.01 14.13 24.04
C ARG A 32 -6.47 12.79 23.49
N GLN A 33 -7.77 12.63 23.43
CA GLN A 33 -8.35 12.00 22.25
C GLN A 33 -7.87 12.87 21.06
N THR A 34 -6.71 12.51 20.47
CA THR A 34 -6.21 13.17 19.26
C THR A 34 -7.37 13.19 18.30
N PRO A 35 -7.84 14.37 17.84
CA PRO A 35 -8.78 14.39 16.74
C PRO A 35 -8.09 13.59 15.64
N TYR A 36 -8.67 12.46 15.25
CA TYR A 36 -8.29 11.82 14.00
C TYR A 36 -8.19 12.94 12.98
N ALA A 37 -7.02 13.11 12.41
CA ALA A 37 -6.75 14.27 11.57
C ALA A 37 -7.78 14.28 10.41
N SER A 38 -8.89 14.95 10.64
CA SER A 38 -9.96 15.15 9.66
C SER A 38 -9.59 16.25 8.68
N GLU A 39 -8.46 16.91 8.91
CA GLU A 39 -7.92 17.96 8.07
C GLU A 39 -6.65 17.45 7.40
N ALA A 40 -6.53 17.68 6.09
CA ALA A 40 -5.31 17.43 5.35
C ALA A 40 -4.17 18.22 6.02
N ARG A 41 -3.25 17.50 6.67
CA ARG A 41 -2.20 18.09 7.47
C ARG A 41 -0.88 17.35 7.30
N THR A 42 0.14 18.07 6.88
CA THR A 42 1.50 17.56 6.84
C THR A 42 1.98 17.22 8.24
N ASN A 43 2.37 15.96 8.45
CA ASN A 43 2.97 15.53 9.72
C ASN A 43 4.50 15.74 9.68
N ARG A 44 4.96 16.86 10.22
CA ARG A 44 6.40 17.22 10.25
C ARG A 44 7.23 16.32 11.15
N HIS A 45 6.64 15.76 12.21
CA HIS A 45 7.34 14.83 13.10
C HIS A 45 7.61 13.50 12.38
N LEU A 46 6.64 12.99 11.63
CA LEU A 46 6.84 11.79 10.81
C LEU A 46 7.89 12.02 9.71
N LEU A 47 7.83 13.16 9.03
CA LEU A 47 8.85 13.56 8.04
C LEU A 47 10.26 13.65 8.66
N GLY A 48 10.36 14.23 9.85
CA GLY A 48 11.63 14.30 10.60
C GLY A 48 12.16 12.90 10.91
N LEU A 49 11.30 12.02 11.46
CA LEU A 49 11.67 10.64 11.75
C LEU A 49 12.14 9.90 10.48
N MET A 50 11.44 10.07 9.36
CA MET A 50 11.81 9.41 8.10
C MET A 50 13.19 9.85 7.63
N ARG A 51 13.51 11.15 7.68
CA ARG A 51 14.83 11.69 7.33
C ARG A 51 15.94 11.18 8.27
N ASP A 52 15.65 11.16 9.57
CA ASP A 52 16.61 10.69 10.58
C ASP A 52 16.90 9.20 10.41
N VAL A 53 15.91 8.39 10.05
CA VAL A 53 16.10 6.95 9.77
C VAL A 53 16.84 6.75 8.46
N ALA A 54 16.47 7.45 7.40
CA ALA A 54 17.14 7.37 6.09
C ALA A 54 18.62 7.78 6.18
N ALA A 55 18.95 8.76 7.02
CA ALA A 55 20.33 9.22 7.23
C ALA A 55 21.21 8.23 8.03
N ILE A 56 20.66 7.11 8.53
CA ILE A 56 21.46 6.10 9.24
C ILE A 56 22.30 5.31 8.23
N PRO A 57 23.63 5.25 8.34
CA PRO A 57 24.45 4.42 7.46
C PRO A 57 24.02 2.96 7.45
N GLY A 58 23.80 2.41 6.24
CA GLY A 58 23.33 1.06 6.02
C GLY A 58 21.81 0.93 5.80
N VAL A 59 21.05 2.02 5.98
CA VAL A 59 19.65 2.07 5.48
C VAL A 59 19.70 2.31 3.98
N MET A 60 19.21 1.36 3.21
CA MET A 60 19.15 1.43 1.74
C MET A 60 17.73 1.66 1.25
N ARG A 61 16.73 1.21 2.03
CA ARG A 61 15.32 1.34 1.70
C ARG A 61 14.48 1.66 2.92
N LEU A 62 13.55 2.57 2.76
CA LEU A 62 12.59 2.99 3.78
C LEU A 62 11.18 2.92 3.23
N ARG A 63 10.27 2.29 3.96
CA ARG A 63 8.83 2.21 3.63
C ARG A 63 7.98 2.74 4.77
N LEU A 64 6.77 3.14 4.43
CA LEU A 64 5.71 3.43 5.40
C LEU A 64 4.68 2.30 5.39
N GLY A 65 4.15 1.99 6.57
CA GLY A 65 2.94 1.20 6.71
C GLY A 65 1.70 1.95 6.24
N SER A 66 0.52 1.46 6.62
CA SER A 66 -0.77 2.03 6.19
C SER A 66 -0.92 3.50 6.59
N LEU A 67 -1.32 4.32 5.64
CA LEU A 67 -1.56 5.74 5.80
C LEU A 67 -3.05 6.06 5.71
N GLU A 68 -3.51 6.99 6.55
CA GLU A 68 -4.77 7.67 6.30
C GLU A 68 -4.60 8.67 5.14
N PRO A 69 -5.58 8.78 4.23
CA PRO A 69 -5.46 9.66 3.05
C PRO A 69 -5.14 11.12 3.39
N GLY A 70 -5.65 11.62 4.52
CA GLY A 70 -5.49 13.02 4.95
C GLY A 70 -4.03 13.46 5.20
N ILE A 71 -3.08 12.54 5.41
CA ILE A 71 -1.66 12.92 5.56
C ILE A 71 -1.01 13.28 4.22
N VAL A 72 -1.54 12.78 3.11
CA VAL A 72 -1.01 13.04 1.77
C VAL A 72 -1.38 14.45 1.36
N THR A 73 -0.51 15.40 1.71
CA THR A 73 -0.55 16.79 1.26
C THR A 73 0.52 17.01 0.21
N GLU A 74 0.44 18.11 -0.54
CA GLU A 74 1.48 18.53 -1.48
C GLU A 74 2.86 18.59 -0.78
N GLU A 75 2.93 19.27 0.39
CA GLU A 75 4.16 19.37 1.18
C GLU A 75 4.68 17.98 1.58
N PHE A 76 3.80 17.06 2.05
CA PHE A 76 4.21 15.72 2.45
C PHE A 76 4.77 14.93 1.26
N ALA A 77 4.09 14.89 0.13
CA ALA A 77 4.53 14.19 -1.07
C ALA A 77 5.85 14.74 -1.60
N ALA A 78 5.99 16.08 -1.68
CA ALA A 78 7.20 16.75 -2.12
C ALA A 78 8.40 16.48 -1.19
N GLU A 79 8.18 16.43 0.13
CA GLU A 79 9.26 16.21 1.09
C GLU A 79 9.75 14.76 1.16
N ILE A 80 8.83 13.79 1.06
CA ILE A 80 9.23 12.36 1.02
C ILE A 80 9.90 11.99 -0.30
N ALA A 81 9.54 12.64 -1.41
CA ALA A 81 10.20 12.45 -2.70
C ALA A 81 11.67 12.88 -2.71
N LYS A 82 12.09 13.73 -1.76
CA LYS A 82 13.49 14.14 -1.60
C LYS A 82 14.35 13.14 -0.81
N ILE A 83 13.75 12.07 -0.27
CA ILE A 83 14.46 11.03 0.48
C ILE A 83 14.83 9.89 -0.48
N PRO A 84 16.09 9.73 -0.88
CA PRO A 84 16.50 8.75 -1.89
C PRO A 84 16.20 7.29 -1.49
N GLU A 85 16.28 7.00 -0.19
CA GLU A 85 16.00 5.68 0.38
C GLU A 85 14.51 5.34 0.40
N PHE A 86 13.63 6.36 0.30
CA PHE A 86 12.19 6.12 0.35
C PHE A 86 11.71 5.32 -0.87
N CYS A 87 11.00 4.23 -0.61
CA CYS A 87 10.42 3.38 -1.63
C CYS A 87 9.01 3.88 -2.00
N PRO A 88 8.72 4.15 -3.30
CA PRO A 88 7.44 4.73 -3.72
C PRO A 88 6.31 3.69 -3.71
N SER A 89 6.03 3.14 -2.53
CA SER A 89 4.97 2.19 -2.27
C SER A 89 4.09 2.70 -1.12
N PHE A 90 2.83 2.97 -1.42
CA PHE A 90 1.88 3.61 -0.52
C PHE A 90 0.66 2.74 -0.30
N HIS A 91 0.39 2.39 0.95
CA HIS A 91 -0.87 1.77 1.31
C HIS A 91 -1.80 2.83 1.91
N LEU A 92 -2.85 3.22 1.15
CA LEU A 92 -3.84 4.21 1.57
C LEU A 92 -5.14 3.50 1.94
N SER A 93 -5.61 3.67 3.18
CA SER A 93 -6.81 3.00 3.69
C SER A 93 -8.08 3.64 3.14
N MET A 94 -8.65 3.07 2.06
CA MET A 94 -9.85 3.59 1.40
C MET A 94 -11.15 3.03 1.98
N GLN A 95 -11.24 1.72 2.11
CA GLN A 95 -12.34 0.90 2.66
C GLN A 95 -13.55 0.75 1.73
N SER A 96 -13.97 1.75 0.96
CA SER A 96 -15.06 1.69 -0.03
C SER A 96 -14.89 2.77 -1.10
N GLY A 97 -15.30 2.49 -2.32
CA GLY A 97 -15.32 3.45 -3.43
C GLY A 97 -16.65 4.16 -3.61
N CYS A 98 -17.52 4.16 -2.60
CA CYS A 98 -18.81 4.84 -2.60
C CYS A 98 -18.92 5.77 -1.40
N ASP A 99 -19.22 7.06 -1.62
CA ASP A 99 -19.30 8.08 -0.56
C ASP A 99 -20.40 7.77 0.47
N ALA A 100 -21.54 7.22 0.05
CA ALA A 100 -22.60 6.82 0.97
C ALA A 100 -22.15 5.71 1.93
N THR A 101 -21.38 4.73 1.43
CA THR A 101 -20.78 3.66 2.25
C THR A 101 -19.68 4.22 3.16
N LEU A 102 -18.81 5.09 2.66
CA LEU A 102 -17.78 5.76 3.46
C LEU A 102 -18.41 6.56 4.62
N ALA A 103 -19.48 7.28 4.37
CA ALA A 103 -20.22 8.03 5.40
C ALA A 103 -20.79 7.09 6.48
N ARG A 104 -21.38 5.94 6.09
CA ARG A 104 -21.84 4.91 7.04
C ARG A 104 -20.71 4.29 7.85
N MET A 105 -19.51 4.15 7.25
CA MET A 105 -18.27 3.73 7.93
C MET A 105 -17.66 4.82 8.81
N LYS A 106 -18.26 6.02 8.83
CA LYS A 106 -17.76 7.23 9.52
C LYS A 106 -16.36 7.66 9.06
N ARG A 107 -16.05 7.45 7.78
CA ARG A 107 -14.83 7.98 7.17
C ARG A 107 -14.94 9.49 7.00
N LYS A 108 -13.79 10.18 7.08
CA LYS A 108 -13.69 11.65 7.04
C LYS A 108 -13.24 12.20 5.68
N TYR A 109 -13.19 11.35 4.69
CA TYR A 109 -12.81 11.66 3.31
C TYR A 109 -13.87 11.10 2.34
N SER A 110 -13.97 11.73 1.20
CA SER A 110 -14.76 11.28 0.06
C SER A 110 -13.90 10.50 -0.94
N THR A 111 -14.54 9.89 -1.93
CA THR A 111 -13.87 9.30 -3.09
C THR A 111 -13.08 10.33 -3.89
N ALA A 112 -13.60 11.56 -3.99
CA ALA A 112 -12.92 12.67 -4.66
C ALA A 112 -11.63 13.07 -3.91
N ASP A 113 -11.69 13.23 -2.58
CA ASP A 113 -10.50 13.50 -1.76
C ASP A 113 -9.45 12.39 -1.92
N PHE A 114 -9.89 11.12 -1.91
CA PHE A 114 -8.98 9.99 -2.08
C PHE A 114 -8.29 10.00 -3.45
N MET A 115 -9.04 10.29 -4.52
CA MET A 115 -8.48 10.40 -5.88
C MET A 115 -7.43 11.51 -5.96
N GLU A 116 -7.71 12.68 -5.40
CA GLU A 116 -6.75 13.79 -5.32
C GLU A 116 -5.42 13.34 -4.67
N LYS A 117 -5.48 12.56 -3.57
CA LYS A 117 -4.26 12.05 -2.91
C LYS A 117 -3.49 11.08 -3.79
N CYS A 118 -4.18 10.23 -4.55
CA CYS A 118 -3.53 9.37 -5.52
C CYS A 118 -2.85 10.17 -6.65
N GLU A 119 -3.49 11.22 -7.13
CA GLU A 119 -2.93 12.10 -8.16
C GLU A 119 -1.72 12.89 -7.66
N LEU A 120 -1.76 13.39 -6.42
CA LEU A 120 -0.60 14.03 -5.77
C LEU A 120 0.60 13.08 -5.71
N LEU A 121 0.41 11.84 -5.29
CA LEU A 121 1.50 10.87 -5.26
C LEU A 121 2.05 10.59 -6.66
N ARG A 122 1.19 10.49 -7.67
CA ARG A 122 1.62 10.30 -9.07
C ARG A 122 2.31 11.51 -9.67
N ALA A 123 2.06 12.70 -9.16
CA ALA A 123 2.75 13.91 -9.59
C ALA A 123 4.19 14.00 -9.04
N HIS A 124 4.45 13.40 -7.88
CA HIS A 124 5.76 13.48 -7.21
C HIS A 124 6.63 12.23 -7.39
N PHE A 125 6.05 11.10 -7.81
CA PHE A 125 6.77 9.83 -7.99
C PHE A 125 6.48 9.23 -9.35
N ASP A 126 7.51 8.70 -9.99
CA ASP A 126 7.33 7.90 -11.19
C ASP A 126 6.71 6.55 -10.81
N ARG A 127 5.55 6.24 -11.40
CA ARG A 127 4.79 4.99 -11.19
C ARG A 127 4.71 4.51 -9.73
N PRO A 128 4.24 5.32 -8.76
CA PRO A 128 4.15 4.85 -7.38
C PRO A 128 3.18 3.68 -7.27
N SER A 129 3.54 2.66 -6.48
CA SER A 129 2.59 1.62 -6.09
C SER A 129 1.60 2.19 -5.09
N ILE A 130 0.35 2.33 -5.49
CA ILE A 130 -0.75 2.70 -4.59
C ILE A 130 -1.59 1.46 -4.34
N THR A 131 -1.66 1.03 -3.08
CA THR A 131 -2.43 -0.12 -2.64
C THR A 131 -3.49 0.29 -1.64
N THR A 132 -4.54 -0.52 -1.48
CA THR A 132 -5.63 -0.20 -0.56
C THR A 132 -6.34 -1.43 -0.03
N ASP A 133 -7.11 -1.22 1.05
CA ASP A 133 -8.09 -2.18 1.55
C ASP A 133 -9.49 -1.78 1.09
N ILE A 134 -10.31 -2.76 0.68
CA ILE A 134 -11.74 -2.60 0.38
C ILE A 134 -12.55 -3.66 1.14
N ILE A 135 -13.60 -3.19 1.80
CA ILE A 135 -14.56 -4.04 2.51
C ILE A 135 -15.82 -4.17 1.65
N THR A 136 -16.17 -5.39 1.25
CA THR A 136 -17.40 -5.68 0.51
C THR A 136 -18.53 -6.11 1.44
N GLY A 137 -19.74 -5.64 1.15
CA GLY A 137 -20.94 -6.02 1.89
C GLY A 137 -21.04 -5.41 3.28
N PHE A 138 -20.55 -4.19 3.46
CA PHE A 138 -20.80 -3.40 4.67
C PHE A 138 -22.32 -3.24 4.86
N PRO A 139 -22.85 -3.18 6.10
CA PRO A 139 -24.28 -3.00 6.35
C PRO A 139 -24.89 -1.84 5.55
N GLY A 140 -25.98 -2.12 4.84
CA GLY A 140 -26.67 -1.15 4.00
C GLY A 140 -26.03 -0.89 2.63
N GLU A 141 -24.92 -1.54 2.26
CA GLU A 141 -24.34 -1.42 0.92
C GLU A 141 -25.31 -2.03 -0.12
N THR A 142 -25.82 -1.22 -1.05
CA THR A 142 -26.70 -1.64 -2.15
C THR A 142 -25.91 -2.12 -3.37
N GLU A 143 -26.59 -2.61 -4.41
CA GLU A 143 -25.96 -2.98 -5.68
C GLU A 143 -25.40 -1.74 -6.40
N GLU A 144 -26.13 -0.62 -6.36
CA GLU A 144 -25.71 0.63 -6.95
C GLU A 144 -24.47 1.22 -6.27
N GLU A 145 -24.39 1.10 -4.94
CA GLU A 145 -23.23 1.53 -4.17
C GLU A 145 -22.01 0.63 -4.42
N PHE A 146 -22.25 -0.66 -4.58
CA PHE A 146 -21.18 -1.58 -4.97
C PHE A 146 -20.69 -1.31 -6.40
N ALA A 147 -21.60 -1.04 -7.35
CA ALA A 147 -21.22 -0.64 -8.71
C ALA A 147 -20.36 0.63 -8.74
N GLN A 148 -20.66 1.63 -7.88
CA GLN A 148 -19.79 2.81 -7.72
C GLN A 148 -18.41 2.43 -7.20
N THR A 149 -18.33 1.51 -6.23
CA THR A 149 -17.05 1.01 -5.71
C THR A 149 -16.24 0.30 -6.80
N GLU A 150 -16.88 -0.55 -7.61
CA GLU A 150 -16.23 -1.23 -8.73
C GLU A 150 -15.67 -0.22 -9.74
N GLU A 151 -16.48 0.74 -10.17
CA GLU A 151 -16.07 1.79 -11.11
C GLU A 151 -14.91 2.61 -10.54
N PHE A 152 -14.97 2.98 -9.26
CA PHE A 152 -13.94 3.76 -8.62
C PHE A 152 -12.60 3.00 -8.55
N VAL A 153 -12.63 1.73 -8.16
CA VAL A 153 -11.42 0.89 -8.12
C VAL A 153 -10.76 0.78 -9.49
N ARG A 154 -11.55 0.62 -10.56
CA ARG A 154 -11.04 0.61 -11.94
C ARG A 154 -10.41 1.95 -12.31
N ARG A 155 -11.06 3.06 -11.96
CA ARG A 155 -10.61 4.42 -12.28
C ARG A 155 -9.34 4.81 -11.56
N VAL A 156 -9.21 4.48 -10.25
CA VAL A 156 -7.97 4.75 -9.50
C VAL A 156 -6.80 3.96 -10.06
N GLY A 157 -7.02 2.72 -10.48
CA GLY A 157 -5.98 1.89 -11.04
C GLY A 157 -4.91 1.51 -10.00
N PHE A 158 -5.34 0.96 -8.88
CA PHE A 158 -4.46 0.47 -7.83
C PHE A 158 -3.45 -0.55 -8.35
N ALA A 159 -2.22 -0.53 -7.81
CA ALA A 159 -1.24 -1.58 -8.04
C ALA A 159 -1.68 -2.91 -7.40
N ARG A 160 -2.37 -2.81 -6.25
CA ARG A 160 -2.96 -3.96 -5.54
C ARG A 160 -4.13 -3.49 -4.66
N THR A 161 -5.16 -4.33 -4.57
CA THR A 161 -6.31 -4.13 -3.69
C THR A 161 -6.50 -5.33 -2.78
N HIS A 162 -6.49 -5.12 -1.47
CA HIS A 162 -6.81 -6.15 -0.49
C HIS A 162 -8.32 -6.13 -0.23
N ILE A 163 -9.00 -7.21 -0.59
CA ILE A 163 -10.45 -7.30 -0.57
C ILE A 163 -10.91 -8.15 0.61
N PHE A 164 -11.69 -7.55 1.50
CA PHE A 164 -12.23 -8.19 2.69
C PHE A 164 -13.75 -8.24 2.63
N LYS A 165 -14.33 -9.39 2.91
CA LYS A 165 -15.77 -9.47 3.20
C LYS A 165 -16.03 -8.86 4.57
N PHE A 166 -17.06 -8.00 4.69
CA PHE A 166 -17.45 -7.48 5.99
C PHE A 166 -17.72 -8.62 6.97
N SER A 167 -17.07 -8.58 8.10
CA SER A 167 -17.26 -9.51 9.21
C SER A 167 -17.80 -8.76 10.41
N VAL A 168 -18.93 -9.22 10.93
CA VAL A 168 -19.57 -8.65 12.12
C VAL A 168 -18.66 -8.84 13.33
N ARG A 169 -18.33 -7.74 14.00
CA ARG A 169 -17.58 -7.76 15.25
C ARG A 169 -18.48 -7.36 16.41
N ARG A 170 -18.59 -8.24 17.41
CA ARG A 170 -19.40 -8.02 18.60
C ARG A 170 -19.01 -6.72 19.29
N GLY A 171 -20.02 -5.95 19.72
CA GLY A 171 -19.85 -4.68 20.44
C GLY A 171 -19.60 -3.47 19.53
N THR A 172 -19.50 -3.64 18.20
CA THR A 172 -19.37 -2.49 17.28
C THR A 172 -20.72 -1.92 16.87
N ALA A 173 -20.73 -0.65 16.44
CA ALA A 173 -21.95 -0.04 15.90
C ALA A 173 -22.45 -0.78 14.65
N ALA A 174 -21.55 -1.28 13.81
CA ALA A 174 -21.88 -1.98 12.58
C ALA A 174 -22.62 -3.32 12.83
N GLU A 175 -22.42 -3.96 13.99
CA GLU A 175 -23.18 -5.15 14.40
C GLU A 175 -24.69 -4.90 14.41
N ARG A 176 -25.11 -3.70 14.83
CA ARG A 176 -26.52 -3.31 15.02
C ARG A 176 -27.10 -2.55 13.83
N MET A 177 -26.32 -2.29 12.81
CA MET A 177 -26.80 -1.59 11.61
C MET A 177 -27.80 -2.47 10.85
N PRO A 178 -28.90 -1.90 10.34
CA PRO A 178 -29.81 -2.61 9.45
C PRO A 178 -29.15 -2.89 8.09
N GLY A 179 -29.79 -3.76 7.29
CA GLY A 179 -29.31 -4.03 5.94
C GLY A 179 -28.04 -4.88 5.91
N GLN A 180 -27.90 -5.83 6.84
CA GLN A 180 -26.79 -6.80 6.83
C GLN A 180 -26.81 -7.61 5.53
N ASN A 181 -25.73 -7.54 4.76
CA ASN A 181 -25.58 -8.29 3.52
C ASN A 181 -25.38 -9.77 3.79
N THR A 182 -25.94 -10.64 2.92
CA THR A 182 -25.77 -12.09 3.01
C THR A 182 -24.33 -12.49 2.68
N GLU A 183 -23.86 -13.64 3.17
CA GLU A 183 -22.54 -14.17 2.81
C GLU A 183 -22.41 -14.42 1.30
N LYS A 184 -23.50 -14.81 0.64
CA LYS A 184 -23.55 -14.98 -0.82
C LYS A 184 -23.30 -13.65 -1.54
N THR A 185 -23.94 -12.57 -1.12
CA THR A 185 -23.75 -11.23 -1.68
C THR A 185 -22.30 -10.76 -1.48
N LYS A 186 -21.78 -10.87 -0.25
CA LYS A 186 -20.40 -10.50 0.07
C LYS A 186 -19.39 -11.29 -0.78
N ALA A 187 -19.58 -12.59 -0.94
CA ALA A 187 -18.71 -13.44 -1.75
C ALA A 187 -18.74 -13.06 -3.23
N ALA A 188 -19.93 -12.79 -3.79
CA ALA A 188 -20.08 -12.37 -5.19
C ALA A 188 -19.35 -11.03 -5.44
N ARG A 189 -19.57 -10.03 -4.59
CA ARG A 189 -18.90 -8.73 -4.68
C ARG A 189 -17.38 -8.85 -4.52
N SER A 190 -16.93 -9.67 -3.57
CA SER A 190 -15.50 -9.94 -3.37
C SER A 190 -14.86 -10.57 -4.62
N ALA A 191 -15.53 -11.51 -5.27
CA ALA A 191 -15.04 -12.17 -6.48
C ALA A 191 -14.86 -11.18 -7.65
N VAL A 192 -15.80 -10.23 -7.82
CA VAL A 192 -15.70 -9.17 -8.84
C VAL A 192 -14.45 -8.32 -8.60
N LEU A 193 -14.26 -7.81 -7.38
CA LEU A 193 -13.08 -6.97 -7.07
C LEU A 193 -11.77 -7.75 -7.14
N GLN A 194 -11.76 -9.04 -6.77
CA GLN A 194 -10.57 -9.90 -6.92
C GLN A 194 -10.17 -10.10 -8.38
N SER A 195 -11.14 -10.18 -9.31
CA SER A 195 -10.84 -10.22 -10.75
C SER A 195 -10.18 -8.93 -11.21
N ILE A 196 -10.72 -7.78 -10.78
CA ILE A 196 -10.13 -6.47 -11.10
C ILE A 196 -8.72 -6.35 -10.51
N ASP A 197 -8.52 -6.74 -9.25
CA ASP A 197 -7.21 -6.73 -8.60
C ASP A 197 -6.19 -7.57 -9.38
N LYS A 198 -6.58 -8.78 -9.81
CA LYS A 198 -5.70 -9.65 -10.59
C LYS A 198 -5.28 -8.99 -11.91
N GLU A 199 -6.21 -8.42 -12.66
CA GLU A 199 -5.93 -7.70 -13.90
C GLU A 199 -4.99 -6.51 -13.66
N ARG A 200 -5.26 -5.73 -12.62
CA ARG A 200 -4.47 -4.54 -12.29
C ARG A 200 -3.05 -4.88 -11.82
N ARG A 201 -2.88 -5.91 -11.00
CA ARG A 201 -1.55 -6.36 -10.56
C ARG A 201 -0.68 -6.78 -11.74
N VAL A 202 -1.25 -7.55 -12.68
CA VAL A 202 -0.51 -7.95 -13.89
C VAL A 202 -0.13 -6.72 -14.71
N ALA A 203 -1.10 -5.85 -15.02
CA ALA A 203 -0.85 -4.64 -15.81
C ALA A 203 0.17 -3.69 -15.15
N TYR A 204 0.15 -3.58 -13.80
CA TYR A 204 1.13 -2.78 -13.08
C TYR A 204 2.54 -3.39 -13.17
N ALA A 205 2.67 -4.70 -12.98
CA ALA A 205 3.95 -5.39 -13.13
C ALA A 205 4.47 -5.34 -14.58
N GLU A 206 3.60 -5.46 -15.59
CA GLU A 206 3.95 -5.35 -17.02
C GLU A 206 4.56 -3.99 -17.37
N SER A 207 4.20 -2.92 -16.65
CA SER A 207 4.78 -1.60 -16.88
C SER A 207 6.29 -1.51 -16.60
N PHE A 208 6.88 -2.51 -15.95
CA PHE A 208 8.32 -2.60 -15.68
C PHE A 208 9.07 -3.47 -16.69
N VAL A 209 8.37 -4.24 -17.53
CA VAL A 209 9.02 -5.15 -18.49
C VAL A 209 9.89 -4.36 -19.46
N GLY A 210 11.11 -4.85 -19.65
CA GLY A 210 12.12 -4.20 -20.46
C GLY A 210 12.96 -3.16 -19.71
N GLU A 211 12.71 -2.92 -18.43
CA GLU A 211 13.48 -1.98 -17.61
C GLU A 211 14.45 -2.68 -16.65
N THR A 212 15.43 -1.94 -16.18
CA THR A 212 16.25 -2.33 -15.03
C THR A 212 15.52 -1.95 -13.75
N VAL A 213 15.32 -2.92 -12.86
CA VAL A 213 14.66 -2.70 -11.57
C VAL A 213 15.57 -3.12 -10.42
N SER A 214 15.59 -2.31 -9.38
CA SER A 214 16.34 -2.62 -8.16
C SER A 214 15.50 -3.53 -7.26
N VAL A 215 16.00 -4.71 -6.90
CA VAL A 215 15.28 -5.76 -6.15
C VAL A 215 16.07 -6.13 -4.90
N LEU A 216 15.39 -6.15 -3.75
CA LEU A 216 15.89 -6.82 -2.55
C LEU A 216 15.42 -8.28 -2.59
N PHE A 217 16.35 -9.21 -2.72
CA PHE A 217 16.05 -10.64 -2.66
C PHE A 217 16.05 -11.12 -1.22
N GLU A 218 14.95 -11.76 -0.80
CA GLU A 218 14.69 -12.06 0.61
C GLU A 218 14.57 -13.55 0.89
N ASP A 219 14.15 -14.34 -0.10
CA ASP A 219 13.84 -15.76 0.10
C ASP A 219 14.12 -16.58 -1.17
N ARG A 220 14.08 -17.89 -1.03
CA ARG A 220 14.24 -18.85 -2.13
C ARG A 220 13.08 -19.86 -2.11
N THR A 221 12.57 -20.16 -3.28
CA THR A 221 11.49 -21.12 -3.47
C THR A 221 11.78 -22.05 -4.66
N VAL A 222 11.01 -23.11 -4.79
CA VAL A 222 11.10 -24.00 -5.96
C VAL A 222 9.79 -23.89 -6.74
N ILE A 223 9.87 -23.52 -8.01
CA ILE A 223 8.76 -23.43 -8.94
C ILE A 223 9.09 -24.32 -10.14
N ASP A 224 8.22 -25.28 -10.44
CA ASP A 224 8.40 -26.23 -11.57
C ASP A 224 9.79 -26.93 -11.58
N GLY A 225 10.30 -27.25 -10.39
CA GLY A 225 11.60 -27.92 -10.19
C GLY A 225 12.82 -26.99 -10.32
N LYS A 226 12.64 -25.71 -10.54
CA LYS A 226 13.69 -24.71 -10.64
C LYS A 226 13.84 -23.92 -9.35
N SER A 227 15.09 -23.62 -8.99
CA SER A 227 15.41 -22.79 -7.84
C SER A 227 15.21 -21.31 -8.20
N MET A 228 14.30 -20.65 -7.51
CA MET A 228 13.93 -19.25 -7.77
C MET A 228 14.25 -18.40 -6.54
N LEU A 229 15.03 -17.35 -6.71
CA LEU A 229 15.10 -16.27 -5.73
C LEU A 229 13.83 -15.42 -5.83
N THR A 230 13.32 -15.00 -4.68
CA THR A 230 12.15 -14.13 -4.57
C THR A 230 12.52 -12.85 -3.85
N GLY A 231 11.97 -11.74 -4.29
CA GLY A 231 12.22 -10.44 -3.69
C GLY A 231 11.20 -9.41 -4.15
N TYR A 232 11.48 -8.14 -3.82
CA TYR A 232 10.58 -7.05 -4.14
C TYR A 232 11.34 -5.85 -4.72
N THR A 233 10.71 -5.19 -5.69
CA THR A 233 11.19 -3.90 -6.19
C THR A 233 11.00 -2.79 -5.15
N ARG A 234 11.46 -1.58 -5.44
CA ARG A 234 11.18 -0.38 -4.61
C ARG A 234 9.67 -0.09 -4.52
N GLU A 235 8.92 -0.37 -5.58
CA GLU A 235 7.45 -0.22 -5.68
C GLU A 235 6.69 -1.38 -5.04
N TYR A 236 7.41 -2.35 -4.44
CA TYR A 236 6.86 -3.54 -3.80
C TYR A 236 6.20 -4.52 -4.78
N VAL A 237 6.69 -4.58 -6.02
CA VAL A 237 6.29 -5.61 -6.99
C VAL A 237 7.10 -6.87 -6.71
N PRO A 238 6.48 -8.06 -6.59
CA PRO A 238 7.20 -9.30 -6.38
C PRO A 238 8.00 -9.68 -7.62
N VAL A 239 9.21 -10.18 -7.41
CA VAL A 239 10.15 -10.58 -8.45
C VAL A 239 10.59 -12.03 -8.21
N LEU A 240 10.69 -12.79 -9.29
CA LEU A 240 11.23 -14.14 -9.35
C LEU A 240 12.44 -14.13 -10.28
N MET A 241 13.55 -14.73 -9.84
CA MET A 241 14.76 -14.87 -10.65
C MET A 241 15.33 -16.27 -10.50
N GLU A 242 15.47 -16.98 -11.63
CA GLU A 242 16.10 -18.31 -11.64
C GLU A 242 17.61 -18.16 -11.46
N THR A 243 18.14 -18.68 -10.35
CA THR A 243 19.59 -18.74 -10.10
C THR A 243 19.91 -19.71 -8.98
N GLU A 244 21.09 -20.34 -9.06
CA GLU A 244 21.67 -21.16 -7.99
C GLU A 244 22.59 -20.34 -7.06
N GLU A 245 22.92 -19.10 -7.42
CA GLU A 245 23.79 -18.24 -6.62
C GLU A 245 23.12 -17.84 -5.30
N ASP A 246 23.92 -17.75 -4.24
CA ASP A 246 23.44 -17.21 -2.96
C ASP A 246 23.47 -15.68 -2.96
N LEU A 247 22.36 -15.12 -3.40
CA LEU A 247 22.15 -13.67 -3.49
C LEU A 247 21.10 -13.17 -2.49
N MET A 248 20.76 -13.98 -1.48
CA MET A 248 19.80 -13.59 -0.44
C MET A 248 20.32 -12.39 0.36
N ASN A 249 19.37 -11.55 0.79
CA ASN A 249 19.62 -10.30 1.49
C ASN A 249 20.49 -9.29 0.72
N ARG A 250 20.49 -9.38 -0.61
CA ARG A 250 21.18 -8.44 -1.50
C ARG A 250 20.18 -7.58 -2.26
N ILE A 251 20.51 -6.32 -2.40
CA ILE A 251 19.84 -5.42 -3.34
C ILE A 251 20.62 -5.46 -4.64
N LEU A 252 19.97 -5.88 -5.71
CA LEU A 252 20.57 -6.02 -7.04
C LEU A 252 19.71 -5.30 -8.07
N ASP A 253 20.38 -4.74 -9.07
CA ASP A 253 19.72 -4.27 -10.28
C ASP A 253 19.60 -5.45 -11.25
N VAL A 254 18.37 -5.72 -11.70
CA VAL A 254 18.05 -6.85 -12.57
C VAL A 254 17.18 -6.40 -13.73
N ARG A 255 17.20 -7.15 -14.82
CA ARG A 255 16.36 -6.90 -15.99
C ARG A 255 15.00 -7.54 -15.80
N ALA A 256 13.92 -6.77 -15.90
CA ALA A 256 12.55 -7.28 -15.90
C ALA A 256 12.22 -7.84 -17.30
N GLU A 257 12.05 -9.17 -17.42
CA GLU A 257 11.89 -9.85 -18.70
C GLU A 257 10.42 -10.08 -19.08
N SER A 258 9.63 -10.51 -18.12
CA SER A 258 8.21 -10.85 -18.33
C SER A 258 7.45 -10.84 -17.01
N VAL A 259 6.14 -11.11 -17.07
CA VAL A 259 5.26 -11.14 -15.88
C VAL A 259 4.48 -12.44 -15.84
N THR A 260 4.37 -13.03 -14.65
CA THR A 260 3.53 -14.21 -14.43
C THR A 260 2.02 -13.83 -14.40
N PRO A 261 1.11 -14.79 -14.60
CA PRO A 261 -0.33 -14.55 -14.44
C PRO A 261 -0.76 -14.10 -13.03
N ARG A 262 0.16 -14.10 -12.07
CA ARG A 262 -0.04 -13.61 -10.70
C ARG A 262 0.47 -12.18 -10.48
N GLY A 263 1.10 -11.56 -11.50
CA GLY A 263 1.69 -10.23 -11.40
C GLY A 263 3.07 -10.22 -10.72
N GLU A 264 3.82 -11.29 -10.84
CA GLU A 264 5.22 -11.36 -10.40
C GLU A 264 6.13 -11.11 -11.61
N ILE A 265 7.15 -10.29 -11.47
CA ILE A 265 8.14 -10.05 -12.52
C ILE A 265 9.09 -11.25 -12.58
N ILE A 266 9.33 -11.78 -13.77
CA ILE A 266 10.44 -12.70 -14.04
C ILE A 266 11.63 -11.83 -14.44
N ALA A 267 12.76 -11.99 -13.74
CA ALA A 267 13.95 -11.17 -13.97
C ALA A 267 15.20 -12.01 -14.27
N SER A 268 16.19 -11.37 -14.89
CA SER A 268 17.52 -11.90 -15.12
C SER A 268 18.60 -10.96 -14.57
N LEU A 269 19.79 -11.49 -14.29
CA LEU A 269 20.96 -10.67 -13.96
C LEU A 269 21.32 -9.81 -15.19
N ILE A 270 21.79 -8.60 -14.93
CA ILE A 270 22.34 -7.72 -15.94
C ILE A 270 23.80 -8.16 -16.19
N GLU A 271 24.15 -8.45 -17.44
CA GLU A 271 25.51 -8.79 -17.87
C GLU A 271 26.49 -7.60 -17.69
#